data_08f07171d5e386ebe715aa6df03194e1
#
_entry.id   08f07171d5e386ebe715aa6df03194e1
#
_cell.length_a   1.000
_cell.length_b   1.000
_cell.length_c   1.000
_cell.angle_alpha   90.00
_cell.angle_beta   90.00
_cell.angle_gamma   90.00
#
_symmetry.space_group_name_H-M   'P 1'
#
loop_
_entity.id
_entity.type
_entity.pdbx_description
1 polymer ?
#
loop_
_entity_poly.entity_id
_entity_poly.type
_entity_poly.pdbx_seq_one_letter_code
_entity_poly.pdbx_strand_id
1 'polypeptide(L)'
;MKDRLTINQTTKPELLPNNPILSVQDLGRIVEQRWIWSHLSFQLFPGERVAVIGASGSGKSLLLRALAGLDPVQAGQIVFQGQAINSHFMPSYRSQIIYLQQRPALWEGTVEENLQQVYRLAVHRHLIYNRKLILDYLLLLHKTPDFLQRPVSALSGGEAQIVAFLRALQLSPAILLLDEPTASLDTGTAQSLEALVAAWQYERPQRAYLWTSHDPNQLERITNRQITLKEKD
;
A
#
# COMPACT_ATOMS: atom_id res chain seq x y z
N MET A 1 -40.58 12.17 -27.41
CA MET A 1 -39.46 13.09 -27.32
C MET A 1 -38.44 12.47 -26.39
N LYS A 2 -37.35 12.00 -26.94
CA LYS A 2 -36.24 11.32 -26.18
C LYS A 2 -35.14 12.33 -25.99
N ASP A 3 -34.95 12.82 -24.77
CA ASP A 3 -33.79 13.63 -24.43
C ASP A 3 -32.61 12.71 -24.14
N ARG A 4 -31.65 12.74 -25.05
CA ARG A 4 -30.34 12.13 -24.89
C ARG A 4 -29.50 13.06 -24.02
N LEU A 5 -29.16 12.59 -22.81
CA LEU A 5 -28.09 13.18 -22.03
C LEU A 5 -26.75 12.93 -22.74
N THR A 6 -26.22 13.99 -23.31
CA THR A 6 -24.87 14.02 -23.90
C THR A 6 -23.88 14.19 -22.76
N ILE A 7 -23.12 13.15 -22.40
CA ILE A 7 -22.00 13.23 -21.48
C ILE A 7 -20.82 13.81 -22.28
N ASN A 8 -20.51 15.07 -22.06
CA ASN A 8 -19.26 15.68 -22.54
C ASN A 8 -18.09 15.17 -21.69
N GLN A 9 -17.39 14.16 -22.20
CA GLN A 9 -16.07 13.77 -21.71
C GLN A 9 -15.01 14.64 -22.39
N THR A 10 -14.49 15.63 -21.70
CA THR A 10 -13.16 16.22 -21.97
C THR A 10 -12.67 16.93 -20.70
N THR A 11 -12.34 16.16 -19.68
CA THR A 11 -11.38 16.63 -18.69
C THR A 11 -9.99 16.22 -19.19
N LYS A 12 -9.20 17.20 -19.62
CA LYS A 12 -7.75 17.05 -19.78
C LYS A 12 -7.18 16.47 -18.48
N PRO A 13 -6.25 15.48 -18.54
CA PRO A 13 -5.56 15.06 -17.33
C PRO A 13 -4.85 16.28 -16.75
N GLU A 14 -5.20 16.66 -15.52
CA GLU A 14 -4.39 17.60 -14.74
C GLU A 14 -2.97 17.04 -14.71
N LEU A 15 -2.00 17.85 -15.14
CA LEU A 15 -0.59 17.52 -15.05
C LEU A 15 -0.27 17.23 -13.57
N LEU A 16 0.01 15.99 -13.26
CA LEU A 16 0.47 15.59 -11.93
C LEU A 16 1.69 16.44 -11.55
N PRO A 17 1.83 16.89 -10.31
CA PRO A 17 2.94 17.75 -9.90
C PRO A 17 4.27 17.11 -10.27
N ASN A 18 5.19 17.87 -10.83
CA ASN A 18 6.52 17.43 -11.28
C ASN A 18 7.45 16.98 -10.12
N ASN A 19 7.02 17.16 -8.87
CA ASN A 19 7.82 16.82 -7.70
C ASN A 19 7.49 15.41 -7.22
N PRO A 20 8.50 14.57 -6.96
CA PRO A 20 8.30 13.23 -6.44
C PRO A 20 7.67 13.29 -5.03
N ILE A 21 6.71 12.39 -4.78
CA ILE A 21 6.14 12.18 -3.45
C ILE A 21 7.13 11.49 -2.51
N LEU A 22 7.98 10.60 -3.08
CA LEU A 22 9.04 9.91 -2.37
C LEU A 22 10.30 9.87 -3.24
N SER A 23 11.46 10.22 -2.69
CA SER A 23 12.76 10.09 -3.34
C SER A 23 13.68 9.21 -2.50
N VAL A 24 14.34 8.28 -3.16
CA VAL A 24 15.35 7.38 -2.61
C VAL A 24 16.67 7.76 -3.25
N GLN A 25 17.68 8.06 -2.43
CA GLN A 25 18.96 8.58 -2.89
C GLN A 25 20.10 7.75 -2.28
N ASP A 26 20.82 7.05 -3.14
CA ASP A 26 22.00 6.27 -2.82
C ASP A 26 21.81 5.28 -1.64
N LEU A 27 20.63 4.69 -1.55
CA LEU A 27 20.20 3.88 -0.43
C LEU A 27 20.98 2.57 -0.36
N GLY A 28 21.40 2.18 0.86
CA GLY A 28 22.12 0.93 1.08
C GLY A 28 21.66 0.22 2.35
N ARG A 29 21.55 -1.12 2.25
CA ARG A 29 21.14 -2.01 3.35
C ARG A 29 22.15 -3.14 3.55
N ILE A 30 22.61 -3.30 4.78
CA ILE A 30 23.45 -4.42 5.23
C ILE A 30 22.61 -5.34 6.12
N VAL A 31 22.71 -6.65 5.85
CA VAL A 31 22.20 -7.71 6.72
C VAL A 31 23.32 -8.73 6.89
N GLU A 32 23.61 -9.18 8.12
CA GLU A 32 24.67 -10.16 8.42
C GLU A 32 26.01 -9.84 7.73
N GLN A 33 26.43 -8.55 7.81
CA GLN A 33 27.66 -8.01 7.23
C GLN A 33 27.75 -8.05 5.69
N ARG A 34 26.65 -8.32 5.00
CA ARG A 34 26.57 -8.30 3.54
C ARG A 34 25.63 -7.22 3.06
N TRP A 35 26.04 -6.53 1.99
CA TRP A 35 25.15 -5.61 1.31
C TRP A 35 24.06 -6.40 0.58
N ILE A 36 22.82 -6.20 0.97
CA ILE A 36 21.65 -6.71 0.21
C ILE A 36 21.49 -5.86 -1.05
N TRP A 37 21.54 -4.55 -0.90
CA TRP A 37 21.59 -3.59 -2.00
C TRP A 37 22.35 -2.34 -1.54
N SER A 38 22.95 -1.64 -2.52
CA SER A 38 23.67 -0.38 -2.31
C SER A 38 23.48 0.50 -3.54
N HIS A 39 23.68 1.80 -3.37
CA HIS A 39 23.52 2.80 -4.43
C HIS A 39 22.15 2.77 -5.12
N LEU A 40 21.10 2.36 -4.38
CA LEU A 40 19.76 2.32 -4.90
C LEU A 40 19.18 3.73 -4.92
N SER A 41 18.84 4.21 -6.12
CA SER A 41 18.24 5.53 -6.29
C SER A 41 17.04 5.45 -7.23
N PHE A 42 15.91 6.00 -6.79
CA PHE A 42 14.71 6.14 -7.60
C PHE A 42 13.79 7.20 -7.00
N GLN A 43 12.78 7.59 -7.78
CA GLN A 43 11.73 8.50 -7.35
C GLN A 43 10.37 7.84 -7.55
N LEU A 44 9.41 8.16 -6.70
CA LEU A 44 8.00 7.81 -6.84
C LEU A 44 7.22 9.11 -7.00
N PHE A 45 6.48 9.20 -8.09
CA PHE A 45 5.67 10.38 -8.38
C PHE A 45 4.21 10.16 -7.94
N PRO A 46 3.47 11.25 -7.69
CA PRO A 46 2.03 11.15 -7.46
C PRO A 46 1.34 10.37 -8.58
N GLY A 47 0.41 9.47 -8.21
CA GLY A 47 -0.35 8.64 -9.15
C GLY A 47 0.39 7.41 -9.70
N GLU A 48 1.68 7.23 -9.40
CA GLU A 48 2.42 6.07 -9.91
C GLU A 48 2.01 4.76 -9.23
N ARG A 49 2.01 3.72 -10.06
CA ARG A 49 1.76 2.33 -9.70
C ARG A 49 2.99 1.52 -10.07
N VAL A 50 3.81 1.20 -9.07
CA VAL A 50 5.16 0.68 -9.32
C VAL A 50 5.29 -0.77 -8.89
N ALA A 51 5.70 -1.65 -9.81
CA ALA A 51 6.16 -3.00 -9.46
C ALA A 51 7.57 -2.94 -8.88
N VAL A 52 7.82 -3.65 -7.78
CA VAL A 52 9.17 -3.93 -7.29
C VAL A 52 9.48 -5.38 -7.61
N ILE A 53 10.39 -5.59 -8.56
CA ILE A 53 10.76 -6.92 -9.07
C ILE A 53 12.19 -7.27 -8.72
N GLY A 54 12.50 -8.56 -8.70
CA GLY A 54 13.82 -9.11 -8.39
C GLY A 54 13.70 -10.56 -7.94
N ALA A 55 14.81 -11.30 -7.94
CA ALA A 55 14.85 -12.68 -7.49
C ALA A 55 14.37 -12.84 -6.03
N SER A 56 14.06 -14.07 -5.62
CA SER A 56 13.82 -14.36 -4.21
C SER A 56 15.09 -14.03 -3.43
N GLY A 57 14.98 -13.36 -2.29
CA GLY A 57 16.15 -12.92 -1.50
C GLY A 57 16.77 -11.59 -1.94
N SER A 58 16.37 -10.98 -3.06
CA SER A 58 16.92 -9.68 -3.51
C SER A 58 16.62 -8.50 -2.60
N GLY A 59 15.87 -8.71 -1.52
CA GLY A 59 15.57 -7.68 -0.53
C GLY A 59 14.35 -6.80 -0.83
N LYS A 60 13.39 -7.28 -1.64
CA LYS A 60 12.14 -6.54 -1.93
C LYS A 60 11.40 -6.12 -0.66
N SER A 61 11.14 -7.06 0.23
CA SER A 61 10.49 -6.80 1.53
C SER A 61 11.30 -5.86 2.41
N LEU A 62 12.64 -6.02 2.43
CA LEU A 62 13.54 -5.12 3.17
C LEU A 62 13.47 -3.69 2.63
N LEU A 63 13.37 -3.53 1.29
CA LEU A 63 13.18 -2.20 0.70
C LEU A 63 11.86 -1.59 1.14
N LEU A 64 10.74 -2.31 0.99
CA LEU A 64 9.43 -1.79 1.39
C LEU A 64 9.39 -1.43 2.88
N ARG A 65 10.00 -2.25 3.76
CA ARG A 65 10.10 -1.98 5.20
C ARG A 65 10.98 -0.75 5.49
N ALA A 66 12.09 -0.59 4.78
CA ALA A 66 12.94 0.59 4.90
C ALA A 66 12.19 1.87 4.46
N LEU A 67 11.46 1.80 3.35
CA LEU A 67 10.60 2.89 2.88
C LEU A 67 9.48 3.24 3.87
N ALA A 68 8.97 2.27 4.61
CA ALA A 68 7.99 2.51 5.69
C ALA A 68 8.66 3.06 6.98
N GLY A 69 9.98 3.20 7.01
CA GLY A 69 10.72 3.57 8.22
C GLY A 69 10.66 2.51 9.32
N LEU A 70 10.43 1.24 8.97
CA LEU A 70 10.39 0.12 9.90
C LEU A 70 11.76 -0.49 10.14
N ASP A 71 12.62 -0.45 9.12
CA ASP A 71 13.99 -0.98 9.18
C ASP A 71 15.01 0.15 8.93
N PRO A 72 16.19 0.10 9.59
CA PRO A 72 17.25 1.08 9.35
C PRO A 72 17.91 0.85 7.98
N VAL A 73 18.51 1.90 7.45
CA VAL A 73 19.42 1.85 6.30
C VAL A 73 20.81 2.28 6.72
N GLN A 74 21.86 1.77 6.07
CA GLN A 74 23.24 2.04 6.42
C GLN A 74 23.89 3.10 5.53
N ALA A 75 23.28 3.39 4.37
CA ALA A 75 23.74 4.44 3.45
C ALA A 75 22.55 5.12 2.77
N GLY A 76 22.79 6.35 2.32
CA GLY A 76 21.81 7.14 1.57
C GLY A 76 20.70 7.73 2.42
N GLN A 77 19.67 8.22 1.75
CA GLN A 77 18.52 8.84 2.42
C GLN A 77 17.20 8.59 1.67
N ILE A 78 16.14 8.66 2.42
CA ILE A 78 14.76 8.64 1.91
C ILE A 78 14.17 10.02 2.21
N VAL A 79 13.56 10.62 1.19
CA VAL A 79 12.93 11.95 1.27
C VAL A 79 11.45 11.78 0.92
N PHE A 80 10.57 12.19 1.82
CA PHE A 80 9.12 12.17 1.62
C PHE A 80 8.59 13.59 1.60
N GLN A 81 7.87 13.97 0.54
CA GLN A 81 7.32 15.32 0.34
C GLN A 81 8.36 16.43 0.56
N GLY A 82 9.57 16.21 0.06
CA GLY A 82 10.67 17.18 0.15
C GLY A 82 11.45 17.19 1.46
N GLN A 83 11.10 16.36 2.44
CA GLN A 83 11.78 16.28 3.74
C GLN A 83 12.38 14.90 3.97
N ALA A 84 13.61 14.83 4.49
CA ALA A 84 14.25 13.57 4.86
C ALA A 84 13.44 12.86 5.97
N ILE A 85 13.25 11.54 5.87
CA ILE A 85 12.36 10.80 6.79
C ILE A 85 12.82 10.87 8.25
N ASN A 86 14.11 10.98 8.52
CA ASN A 86 14.66 11.14 9.88
C ASN A 86 14.34 12.49 10.51
N SER A 87 13.88 13.47 9.72
CA SER A 87 13.40 14.77 10.20
C SER A 87 11.90 14.77 10.51
N HIS A 88 11.20 13.68 10.17
CA HIS A 88 9.78 13.54 10.47
C HIS A 88 9.52 12.96 11.86
N PHE A 89 8.40 13.35 12.45
CA PHE A 89 7.84 12.60 13.55
C PHE A 89 7.33 11.25 13.01
N MET A 90 8.03 10.16 13.31
CA MET A 90 7.83 8.85 12.69
C MET A 90 6.37 8.34 12.72
N PRO A 91 5.57 8.53 13.78
CA PRO A 91 4.16 8.17 13.74
C PRO A 91 3.36 8.89 12.63
N SER A 92 3.62 10.19 12.39
CA SER A 92 3.00 10.93 11.29
C SER A 92 3.47 10.45 9.92
N TYR A 93 4.77 10.16 9.76
CA TYR A 93 5.30 9.56 8.55
C TYR A 93 4.60 8.23 8.24
N ARG A 94 4.56 7.33 9.22
CA ARG A 94 3.96 5.99 9.07
C ARG A 94 2.45 6.01 8.90
N SER A 95 1.77 7.10 9.25
CA SER A 95 0.34 7.27 8.96
C SER A 95 0.09 7.60 7.48
N GLN A 96 1.10 8.14 6.79
CA GLN A 96 1.03 8.51 5.38
C GLN A 96 1.56 7.40 4.44
N ILE A 97 2.46 6.55 4.94
CA ILE A 97 3.07 5.45 4.19
C ILE A 97 2.81 4.16 4.94
N ILE A 98 1.86 3.36 4.45
CA ILE A 98 1.46 2.13 5.11
C ILE A 98 2.04 0.92 4.39
N TYR A 99 2.76 0.09 5.15
CA TYR A 99 3.27 -1.20 4.71
C TYR A 99 2.29 -2.32 5.06
N LEU A 100 1.89 -3.09 4.05
CA LEU A 100 1.11 -4.31 4.20
C LEU A 100 1.99 -5.52 3.88
N GLN A 101 2.22 -6.30 4.91
CA GLN A 101 3.01 -7.52 4.83
C GLN A 101 2.21 -8.70 4.28
N GLN A 102 2.92 -9.68 3.75
CA GLN A 102 2.34 -10.90 3.16
C GLN A 102 1.42 -11.66 4.15
N ARG A 103 1.79 -11.71 5.43
CA ARG A 103 0.96 -12.34 6.48
C ARG A 103 0.52 -11.27 7.47
N PRO A 104 -0.76 -10.88 7.46
CA PRO A 104 -1.22 -9.82 8.34
C PRO A 104 -1.26 -10.26 9.80
N ALA A 105 -0.91 -9.35 10.70
CA ALA A 105 -1.14 -9.50 12.12
C ALA A 105 -2.45 -8.80 12.50
N LEU A 106 -3.36 -9.54 13.15
CA LEU A 106 -4.62 -9.02 13.66
C LEU A 106 -4.64 -9.15 15.19
N TRP A 107 -5.31 -8.21 15.85
CA TRP A 107 -5.59 -8.30 17.29
C TRP A 107 -6.75 -9.27 17.54
N GLU A 108 -6.82 -9.83 18.72
CA GLU A 108 -7.99 -10.60 19.16
C GLU A 108 -9.26 -9.75 19.09
N GLY A 109 -10.41 -10.41 18.91
CA GLY A 109 -11.70 -9.77 18.79
C GLY A 109 -12.34 -9.93 17.42
N THR A 110 -13.28 -9.07 17.10
CA THR A 110 -14.01 -9.06 15.83
C THR A 110 -13.26 -8.30 14.74
N VAL A 111 -13.67 -8.47 13.50
CA VAL A 111 -13.19 -7.68 12.35
C VAL A 111 -13.41 -6.19 12.62
N GLU A 112 -14.60 -5.78 13.07
CA GLU A 112 -14.92 -4.36 13.30
C GLU A 112 -14.04 -3.76 14.40
N GLU A 113 -13.78 -4.49 15.48
CA GLU A 113 -12.85 -4.06 16.53
C GLU A 113 -11.43 -3.86 15.98
N ASN A 114 -10.96 -4.74 15.11
CA ASN A 114 -9.68 -4.59 14.43
C ASN A 114 -9.60 -3.34 13.55
N LEU A 115 -10.69 -2.99 12.87
CA LEU A 115 -10.75 -1.77 12.07
C LEU A 115 -10.77 -0.52 12.94
N GLN A 116 -11.44 -0.57 14.10
CA GLN A 116 -11.51 0.56 15.03
C GLN A 116 -10.24 0.77 15.84
N GLN A 117 -9.45 -0.27 16.07
CA GLN A 117 -8.26 -0.22 16.92
C GLN A 117 -7.24 0.82 16.46
N VAL A 118 -7.10 1.06 15.17
CA VAL A 118 -6.13 2.03 14.62
C VAL A 118 -6.45 3.48 15.02
N TYR A 119 -7.70 3.80 15.30
CA TYR A 119 -8.13 5.14 15.74
C TYR A 119 -7.77 5.44 17.21
N ARG A 120 -7.37 4.41 17.99
CA ARG A 120 -6.84 4.59 19.35
C ARG A 120 -5.41 5.10 19.37
N LEU A 121 -4.69 5.02 18.25
CA LEU A 121 -3.34 5.55 18.13
C LEU A 121 -3.35 7.08 18.19
N ALA A 122 -2.40 7.66 18.92
CA ALA A 122 -2.34 9.10 19.14
C ALA A 122 -2.31 9.91 17.84
N VAL A 123 -1.64 9.38 16.79
CA VAL A 123 -1.55 10.02 15.47
C VAL A 123 -2.89 10.06 14.74
N HIS A 124 -3.83 9.20 15.07
CA HIS A 124 -5.14 9.08 14.43
C HIS A 124 -6.31 9.60 15.26
N ARG A 125 -6.05 10.19 16.45
CA ARG A 125 -7.11 10.69 17.36
C ARG A 125 -8.06 11.71 16.73
N HIS A 126 -7.63 12.40 15.68
CA HIS A 126 -8.42 13.37 14.94
C HIS A 126 -9.32 12.72 13.88
N LEU A 127 -9.15 11.43 13.60
CA LEU A 127 -9.95 10.68 12.64
C LEU A 127 -11.12 9.98 13.34
N ILE A 128 -12.21 9.82 12.60
CA ILE A 128 -13.41 9.13 13.06
C ILE A 128 -13.63 7.88 12.20
N TYR A 129 -13.91 6.75 12.85
CA TYR A 129 -14.24 5.52 12.16
C TYR A 129 -15.47 5.70 11.26
N ASN A 130 -15.30 5.50 9.97
CA ASN A 130 -16.37 5.64 8.99
C ASN A 130 -16.90 4.26 8.58
N ARG A 131 -17.90 3.77 9.31
CA ARG A 131 -18.52 2.46 9.04
C ARG A 131 -19.12 2.38 7.65
N LYS A 132 -19.66 3.48 7.10
CA LYS A 132 -20.21 3.49 5.74
C LYS A 132 -19.15 3.22 4.71
N LEU A 133 -17.99 3.86 4.80
CA LEU A 133 -16.84 3.60 3.90
C LEU A 133 -16.43 2.13 3.95
N ILE A 134 -16.40 1.53 5.13
CA ILE A 134 -16.08 0.10 5.27
C ILE A 134 -17.12 -0.78 4.58
N LEU A 135 -18.41 -0.48 4.72
CA LEU A 135 -19.47 -1.22 4.04
C LEU A 135 -19.37 -1.09 2.51
N ASP A 136 -19.03 0.09 1.99
CA ASP A 136 -18.79 0.30 0.57
C ASP A 136 -17.60 -0.53 0.08
N TYR A 137 -16.52 -0.62 0.84
CA TYR A 137 -15.37 -1.49 0.54
C TYR A 137 -15.73 -2.99 0.62
N LEU A 138 -16.54 -3.40 1.60
CA LEU A 138 -17.00 -4.79 1.70
C LEU A 138 -17.83 -5.19 0.48
N LEU A 139 -18.65 -4.28 -0.04
CA LEU A 139 -19.42 -4.53 -1.26
C LEU A 139 -18.50 -4.82 -2.45
N LEU A 140 -17.44 -4.05 -2.64
CA LEU A 140 -16.43 -4.29 -3.69
C LEU A 140 -15.71 -5.64 -3.51
N LEU A 141 -15.60 -6.10 -2.27
CA LEU A 141 -14.97 -7.38 -1.90
C LEU A 141 -15.97 -8.55 -1.88
N HIS A 142 -17.21 -8.35 -2.32
CA HIS A 142 -18.29 -9.34 -2.27
C HIS A 142 -18.51 -9.93 -0.87
N LYS A 143 -18.33 -9.11 0.18
CA LYS A 143 -18.57 -9.47 1.58
C LYS A 143 -19.82 -8.79 2.10
N THR A 144 -20.58 -9.53 2.92
CA THR A 144 -21.77 -9.01 3.60
C THR A 144 -21.39 -8.22 4.87
N PRO A 145 -22.26 -7.34 5.37
CA PRO A 145 -22.02 -6.59 6.64
C PRO A 145 -21.73 -7.50 7.84
N ASP A 146 -22.23 -8.73 7.86
CA ASP A 146 -21.99 -9.71 8.94
C ASP A 146 -20.51 -10.09 9.07
N PHE A 147 -19.72 -9.90 8.01
CA PHE A 147 -18.26 -10.08 8.05
C PHE A 147 -17.61 -9.27 9.17
N LEU A 148 -18.15 -8.09 9.49
CA LEU A 148 -17.64 -7.22 10.56
C LEU A 148 -17.75 -7.83 11.96
N GLN A 149 -18.73 -8.71 12.18
CA GLN A 149 -18.98 -9.34 13.46
C GLN A 149 -18.22 -10.65 13.65
N ARG A 150 -17.56 -11.14 12.61
CA ARG A 150 -16.81 -12.39 12.69
C ARG A 150 -15.58 -12.23 13.58
N PRO A 151 -15.30 -13.20 14.47
CA PRO A 151 -14.06 -13.24 15.24
C PRO A 151 -12.87 -13.47 14.29
N VAL A 152 -11.78 -12.75 14.47
CA VAL A 152 -10.59 -12.87 13.61
C VAL A 152 -9.95 -14.25 13.66
N SER A 153 -10.13 -14.99 14.76
CA SER A 153 -9.68 -16.39 14.92
C SER A 153 -10.37 -17.36 13.96
N ALA A 154 -11.53 -17.00 13.42
CA ALA A 154 -12.30 -17.83 12.47
C ALA A 154 -12.07 -17.39 11.01
N LEU A 155 -11.17 -16.46 10.74
CA LEU A 155 -10.88 -15.99 9.39
C LEU A 155 -9.89 -16.92 8.67
N SER A 156 -10.11 -17.15 7.39
CA SER A 156 -9.08 -17.68 6.51
C SER A 156 -7.92 -16.69 6.36
N GLY A 157 -6.77 -17.16 5.87
CA GLY A 157 -5.63 -16.26 5.57
C GLY A 157 -6.00 -15.13 4.61
N GLY A 158 -6.81 -15.43 3.58
CA GLY A 158 -7.31 -14.44 2.64
C GLY A 158 -8.26 -13.42 3.27
N GLU A 159 -9.14 -13.86 4.17
CA GLU A 159 -10.03 -12.96 4.89
C GLU A 159 -9.26 -12.07 5.89
N ALA A 160 -8.23 -12.60 6.53
CA ALA A 160 -7.33 -11.81 7.36
C ALA A 160 -6.60 -10.73 6.53
N GLN A 161 -6.21 -11.06 5.29
CA GLN A 161 -5.61 -10.10 4.37
C GLN A 161 -6.60 -8.98 4.00
N ILE A 162 -7.86 -9.32 3.73
CA ILE A 162 -8.93 -8.33 3.52
C ILE A 162 -9.02 -7.36 4.69
N VAL A 163 -9.02 -7.85 5.93
CA VAL A 163 -9.07 -7.00 7.13
C VAL A 163 -7.87 -6.06 7.19
N ALA A 164 -6.66 -6.54 6.85
CA ALA A 164 -5.46 -5.70 6.81
C ALA A 164 -5.57 -4.59 5.76
N PHE A 165 -6.10 -4.88 4.58
CA PHE A 165 -6.36 -3.87 3.55
C PHE A 165 -7.38 -2.84 4.02
N LEU A 166 -8.53 -3.24 4.52
CA LEU A 166 -9.55 -2.34 5.04
C LEU A 166 -8.98 -1.43 6.14
N ARG A 167 -8.17 -2.01 7.04
CA ARG A 167 -7.49 -1.29 8.13
C ARG A 167 -6.53 -0.22 7.62
N ALA A 168 -5.84 -0.49 6.50
CA ALA A 168 -4.93 0.47 5.89
C ALA A 168 -5.66 1.56 5.09
N LEU A 169 -6.59 1.15 4.21
CA LEU A 169 -7.24 2.05 3.26
C LEU A 169 -8.15 3.09 3.94
N GLN A 170 -8.82 2.71 5.04
CA GLN A 170 -9.66 3.63 5.82
C GLN A 170 -8.88 4.83 6.40
N LEU A 171 -7.57 4.70 6.58
CA LEU A 171 -6.69 5.78 7.05
C LEU A 171 -6.27 6.74 5.95
N SER A 172 -6.65 6.45 4.70
CA SER A 172 -6.39 7.32 3.54
C SER A 172 -4.90 7.69 3.37
N PRO A 173 -3.96 6.71 3.41
CA PRO A 173 -2.54 6.99 3.27
C PRO A 173 -2.21 7.62 1.91
N ALA A 174 -1.05 8.27 1.82
CA ALA A 174 -0.53 8.81 0.57
C ALA A 174 0.16 7.73 -0.28
N ILE A 175 0.80 6.76 0.38
CA ILE A 175 1.53 5.66 -0.28
C ILE A 175 1.17 4.32 0.40
N LEU A 176 0.91 3.30 -0.43
CA LEU A 176 0.84 1.91 0.00
C LEU A 176 2.09 1.15 -0.45
N LEU A 177 2.66 0.39 0.46
CA LEU A 177 3.78 -0.53 0.23
C LEU A 177 3.27 -1.95 0.43
N LEU A 178 3.06 -2.68 -0.67
CA LEU A 178 2.30 -3.92 -0.73
C LEU A 178 3.25 -5.10 -1.00
N ASP A 179 3.54 -5.87 0.04
CA ASP A 179 4.50 -6.98 0.00
C ASP A 179 3.78 -8.31 -0.21
N GLU A 180 3.74 -8.76 -1.47
CA GLU A 180 3.04 -9.98 -1.90
C GLU A 180 1.62 -10.11 -1.34
N PRO A 181 0.80 -9.06 -1.42
CA PRO A 181 -0.44 -8.97 -0.64
C PRO A 181 -1.52 -9.95 -1.08
N THR A 182 -1.33 -10.61 -2.21
CA THR A 182 -2.30 -11.56 -2.81
C THR A 182 -1.77 -12.99 -2.90
N ALA A 183 -0.55 -13.27 -2.41
CA ALA A 183 0.12 -14.56 -2.60
C ALA A 183 -0.65 -15.77 -2.02
N SER A 184 -1.49 -15.55 -1.00
CA SER A 184 -2.27 -16.59 -0.33
C SER A 184 -3.75 -16.58 -0.70
N LEU A 185 -4.12 -15.85 -1.76
CA LEU A 185 -5.51 -15.66 -2.17
C LEU A 185 -5.85 -16.48 -3.41
N ASP A 186 -7.09 -16.88 -3.50
CA ASP A 186 -7.67 -17.34 -4.78
C ASP A 186 -7.75 -16.17 -5.78
N THR A 187 -7.83 -16.50 -7.05
CA THR A 187 -7.81 -15.51 -8.14
C THR A 187 -8.93 -14.48 -8.02
N GLY A 188 -10.14 -14.89 -7.61
CA GLY A 188 -11.29 -13.98 -7.47
C GLY A 188 -11.09 -12.98 -6.35
N THR A 189 -10.63 -13.44 -5.19
CA THR A 189 -10.32 -12.58 -4.04
C THR A 189 -9.14 -11.64 -4.35
N ALA A 190 -8.10 -12.13 -5.05
CA ALA A 190 -6.97 -11.31 -5.48
C ALA A 190 -7.44 -10.16 -6.40
N GLN A 191 -8.26 -10.45 -7.42
CA GLN A 191 -8.82 -9.44 -8.32
C GLN A 191 -9.71 -8.42 -7.60
N SER A 192 -10.49 -8.86 -6.60
CA SER A 192 -11.32 -7.95 -5.79
C SER A 192 -10.46 -6.99 -4.97
N LEU A 193 -9.33 -7.46 -4.41
CA LEU A 193 -8.36 -6.58 -3.71
C LEU A 193 -7.65 -5.62 -4.67
N GLU A 194 -7.29 -6.07 -5.86
CA GLU A 194 -6.73 -5.20 -6.91
C GLU A 194 -7.71 -4.08 -7.27
N ALA A 195 -8.99 -4.42 -7.47
CA ALA A 195 -10.05 -3.45 -7.75
C ALA A 195 -10.24 -2.47 -6.59
N LEU A 196 -10.16 -2.94 -5.35
CA LEU A 196 -10.24 -2.10 -4.15
C LEU A 196 -9.08 -1.09 -4.08
N VAL A 197 -7.85 -1.52 -4.36
CA VAL A 197 -6.67 -0.62 -4.41
C VAL A 197 -6.81 0.38 -5.55
N ALA A 198 -7.31 -0.05 -6.72
CA ALA A 198 -7.57 0.84 -7.84
C ALA A 198 -8.63 1.90 -7.50
N ALA A 199 -9.72 1.52 -6.83
CA ALA A 199 -10.76 2.44 -6.37
C ALA A 199 -10.21 3.44 -5.35
N TRP A 200 -9.42 2.98 -4.37
CA TRP A 200 -8.74 3.84 -3.40
C TRP A 200 -7.83 4.86 -4.08
N GLN A 201 -7.07 4.48 -5.10
CA GLN A 201 -6.22 5.42 -5.84
C GLN A 201 -7.06 6.40 -6.68
N TYR A 202 -8.14 5.91 -7.31
CA TYR A 202 -9.02 6.75 -8.12
C TYR A 202 -9.69 7.88 -7.35
N GLU A 203 -10.04 7.65 -6.08
CA GLU A 203 -10.59 8.69 -5.19
C GLU A 203 -9.65 9.88 -4.99
N ARG A 204 -8.33 9.63 -5.01
CA ARG A 204 -7.28 10.66 -4.91
C ARG A 204 -6.13 10.30 -5.86
N PRO A 205 -6.09 10.88 -7.07
CA PRO A 205 -5.11 10.53 -8.10
C PRO A 205 -3.64 10.75 -7.72
N GLN A 206 -3.35 11.51 -6.65
CA GLN A 206 -1.98 11.69 -6.14
C GLN A 206 -1.46 10.50 -5.33
N ARG A 207 -2.34 9.60 -4.90
CA ARG A 207 -1.93 8.39 -4.17
C ARG A 207 -1.10 7.49 -5.06
N ALA A 208 -0.05 6.90 -4.49
CA ALA A 208 0.84 6.01 -5.20
C ALA A 208 0.99 4.68 -4.46
N TYR A 209 1.47 3.64 -5.14
CA TYR A 209 1.83 2.41 -4.47
C TYR A 209 3.03 1.71 -5.09
N LEU A 210 3.73 0.93 -4.25
CA LEU A 210 4.69 -0.07 -4.65
C LEU A 210 4.10 -1.45 -4.35
N TRP A 211 4.22 -2.37 -5.31
CA TRP A 211 3.65 -3.72 -5.21
C TRP A 211 4.71 -4.76 -5.57
N THR A 212 4.89 -5.78 -4.72
CA THR A 212 5.66 -6.98 -5.07
C THR A 212 4.71 -8.14 -5.35
N SER A 213 5.04 -8.96 -6.35
CA SER A 213 4.35 -10.21 -6.65
C SER A 213 5.29 -11.14 -7.40
N HIS A 214 5.01 -12.44 -7.30
CA HIS A 214 5.64 -13.47 -8.13
C HIS A 214 4.88 -13.74 -9.43
N ASP A 215 3.70 -13.13 -9.61
CA ASP A 215 2.90 -13.25 -10.84
C ASP A 215 3.16 -12.04 -11.77
N PRO A 216 3.92 -12.23 -12.88
CA PRO A 216 4.19 -11.15 -13.81
C PRO A 216 2.93 -10.60 -14.48
N ASN A 217 1.92 -11.46 -14.76
CA ASN A 217 0.67 -11.03 -15.39
C ASN A 217 -0.14 -10.12 -14.44
N GLN A 218 -0.07 -10.39 -13.14
CA GLN A 218 -0.65 -9.50 -12.14
C GLN A 218 0.03 -8.14 -12.18
N LEU A 219 1.37 -8.11 -12.11
CA LEU A 219 2.12 -6.85 -12.09
C LEU A 219 1.90 -6.03 -13.36
N GLU A 220 1.85 -6.65 -14.54
CA GLU A 220 1.56 -5.97 -15.80
C GLU A 220 0.17 -5.31 -15.78
N ARG A 221 -0.83 -5.98 -15.20
CA ARG A 221 -2.20 -5.48 -15.12
C ARG A 221 -2.37 -4.30 -14.17
N ILE A 222 -1.67 -4.31 -13.02
CA ILE A 222 -1.91 -3.35 -11.94
C ILE A 222 -0.88 -2.23 -11.83
N THR A 223 0.25 -2.32 -12.53
CA THR A 223 1.34 -1.34 -12.45
C THR A 223 1.62 -0.70 -13.81
N ASN A 224 2.22 0.48 -13.79
CA ASN A 224 2.60 1.23 -15.00
C ASN A 224 4.11 1.49 -15.11
N ARG A 225 4.88 1.10 -14.08
CA ARG A 225 6.33 1.20 -14.03
C ARG A 225 6.91 0.09 -13.15
N GLN A 226 8.17 -0.24 -13.34
CA GLN A 226 8.85 -1.22 -12.52
C GLN A 226 10.21 -0.71 -12.02
N ILE A 227 10.59 -1.18 -10.83
CA ILE A 227 11.92 -1.03 -10.23
C ILE A 227 12.49 -2.43 -10.05
N THR A 228 13.67 -2.67 -10.61
CA THR A 228 14.35 -3.97 -10.53
C THR A 228 15.45 -3.94 -9.47
N LEU A 229 15.33 -4.79 -8.45
CA LEU A 229 16.41 -5.05 -7.52
C LEU A 229 17.31 -6.13 -8.10
N LYS A 230 18.56 -5.76 -8.41
CA LYS A 230 19.57 -6.69 -8.87
C LYS A 230 20.22 -7.37 -7.67
N GLU A 231 20.49 -8.66 -7.77
CA GLU A 231 21.40 -9.31 -6.84
C GLU A 231 22.79 -8.72 -7.02
N LYS A 232 23.51 -8.57 -5.91
CA LYS A 232 24.94 -8.32 -5.98
C LYS A 232 25.65 -9.66 -6.06
N ASP A 233 26.48 -9.80 -7.08
CA ASP A 233 27.50 -10.87 -7.21
C ASP A 233 28.43 -10.85 -6.01
#